data_dcfe90fc6b92c473a1236a0be8be8726
#
_entry.id   dcfe90fc6b92c473a1236a0be8be8726
#
_cell.length_a   1.000
_cell.length_b   1.000
_cell.length_c   1.000
_cell.angle_alpha   90.00
_cell.angle_beta   90.00
_cell.angle_gamma   90.00
#
_symmetry.space_group_name_H-M   'P 1'
#
loop_
_entity.id
_entity.type
_entity.pdbx_description
1 polymer ?
#
loop_
_entity_poly.entity_id
_entity_poly.type
_entity_poly.pdbx_seq_one_letter_code
_entity_poly.pdbx_strand_id
1 'polypeptide(L)'
;YAPRRGMVYLEAKNDQSSKLFFPSYKSLVAINAKDGKYIRAFGDNGVVKLKKPSITAPAIFEDNVVITTSEPSLEVYNLNNGKLLWKFILMEKKFRRNGGKRYDYSGGNPWGGFSLDEKRGIAYLTTGNAGRYFNGVNRPGKNKYANSIIAIDLKNKKKLWDFQEV
;
A
#
# COMPACT_ATOMS: atom_id res chain seq x y z
N TYR A 1 -14.29 -10.88 -5.74
CA TYR A 1 -14.67 -9.64 -5.03
C TYR A 1 -13.68 -9.44 -3.89
N ALA A 2 -12.77 -8.48 -3.99
CA ALA A 2 -11.89 -8.15 -2.87
C ALA A 2 -12.62 -7.18 -1.94
N PRO A 3 -12.72 -7.44 -0.63
CA PRO A 3 -13.37 -6.56 0.30
C PRO A 3 -12.63 -5.20 0.36
N ARG A 4 -13.37 -4.12 0.38
CA ARG A 4 -12.84 -2.77 0.61
C ARG A 4 -12.71 -2.57 2.12
N ARG A 5 -11.53 -2.17 2.57
CA ARG A 5 -11.23 -2.03 4.00
C ARG A 5 -10.92 -0.58 4.36
N GLY A 6 -11.93 0.27 4.18
CA GLY A 6 -11.87 1.65 4.65
C GLY A 6 -11.47 2.68 3.59
N MET A 7 -11.52 3.91 4.02
CA MET A 7 -11.23 5.12 3.26
C MET A 7 -10.57 6.13 4.19
N VAL A 8 -9.96 7.17 3.63
CA VAL A 8 -9.46 8.31 4.37
C VAL A 8 -10.23 9.57 3.98
N TYR A 9 -10.59 10.35 4.98
CA TYR A 9 -11.19 11.66 4.82
C TYR A 9 -10.12 12.74 4.95
N LEU A 10 -10.11 13.67 4.03
CA LEU A 10 -9.31 14.88 4.08
C LEU A 10 -10.24 16.08 4.25
N GLU A 11 -10.10 16.77 5.36
CA GLU A 11 -10.84 17.98 5.61
C GLU A 11 -10.41 19.11 4.67
N ALA A 12 -11.39 19.90 4.26
CA ALA A 12 -11.14 21.09 3.46
C ALA A 12 -10.29 22.09 4.23
N LYS A 13 -9.28 22.62 3.56
CA LYS A 13 -8.56 23.83 4.02
C LYS A 13 -9.00 25.00 3.12
N ASN A 14 -9.47 26.08 3.75
CA ASN A 14 -10.01 27.24 3.04
C ASN A 14 -11.22 26.88 2.16
N ASP A 15 -11.37 27.51 0.99
CA ASP A 15 -12.49 27.31 0.06
C ASP A 15 -12.48 26.00 -0.74
N GLN A 16 -11.58 25.08 -0.43
CA GLN A 16 -11.53 23.77 -1.08
C GLN A 16 -12.59 22.82 -0.52
N SER A 17 -13.04 21.87 -1.32
CA SER A 17 -13.96 20.83 -0.86
C SER A 17 -13.23 19.71 -0.13
N SER A 18 -13.79 19.21 0.96
CA SER A 18 -13.33 17.99 1.64
C SER A 18 -13.36 16.80 0.68
N LYS A 19 -12.43 15.88 0.83
CA LYS A 19 -12.19 14.78 -0.10
C LYS A 19 -12.22 13.43 0.61
N LEU A 20 -12.67 12.41 -0.10
CA LEU A 20 -12.54 11.01 0.32
C LEU A 20 -11.64 10.27 -0.69
N PHE A 21 -10.68 9.52 -0.17
CA PHE A 21 -9.84 8.63 -0.96
C PHE A 21 -10.05 7.18 -0.52
N PHE A 22 -10.23 6.29 -1.46
CA PHE A 22 -10.42 4.87 -1.17
C PHE A 22 -9.94 3.98 -2.32
N PRO A 23 -9.49 2.76 -2.02
CA PRO A 23 -9.16 1.78 -3.04
C PRO A 23 -10.41 1.14 -3.60
N SER A 24 -10.44 0.92 -4.89
CA SER A 24 -11.48 0.14 -5.58
C SER A 24 -10.80 -0.88 -6.49
N TYR A 25 -10.44 -2.05 -5.93
CA TYR A 25 -9.68 -3.09 -6.60
C TYR A 25 -8.34 -2.57 -7.14
N LYS A 26 -8.19 -2.41 -8.45
CA LYS A 26 -6.99 -1.85 -9.11
C LYS A 26 -7.12 -0.36 -9.38
N SER A 27 -7.78 0.36 -8.50
CA SER A 27 -7.93 1.80 -8.62
C SER A 27 -7.81 2.47 -7.26
N LEU A 28 -7.22 3.66 -7.24
CA LEU A 28 -7.32 4.61 -6.15
C LEU A 28 -8.26 5.72 -6.62
N VAL A 29 -9.32 5.93 -5.86
CA VAL A 29 -10.42 6.84 -6.22
C VAL A 29 -10.42 8.04 -5.29
N ALA A 30 -10.67 9.22 -5.86
CA ALA A 30 -10.88 10.46 -5.13
C ALA A 30 -12.24 11.06 -5.48
N ILE A 31 -13.05 11.32 -4.44
CA ILE A 31 -14.36 11.97 -4.58
C ILE A 31 -14.48 13.16 -3.62
N ASN A 32 -15.36 14.08 -3.98
CA ASN A 32 -15.79 15.16 -3.11
C ASN A 32 -16.68 14.58 -2.00
N ALA A 33 -16.35 14.86 -0.75
CA ALA A 33 -17.08 14.33 0.41
C ALA A 33 -18.49 14.93 0.56
N LYS A 34 -18.77 16.09 -0.05
CA LYS A 34 -20.08 16.77 0.04
C LYS A 34 -21.12 16.15 -0.90
N ASP A 35 -20.74 15.79 -2.11
CA ASP A 35 -21.69 15.39 -3.15
C ASP A 35 -21.37 14.06 -3.85
N GLY A 36 -20.28 13.39 -3.45
CA GLY A 36 -19.85 12.10 -3.99
C GLY A 36 -19.31 12.15 -5.43
N LYS A 37 -19.15 13.32 -6.03
CA LYS A 37 -18.64 13.44 -7.39
C LYS A 37 -17.13 13.21 -7.46
N TYR A 38 -16.67 12.64 -8.56
CA TYR A 38 -15.24 12.45 -8.81
C TYR A 38 -14.47 13.77 -8.84
N ILE A 39 -13.29 13.79 -8.22
CA ILE A 39 -12.35 14.91 -8.28
C ILE A 39 -11.56 14.79 -9.57
N ARG A 40 -12.02 15.45 -10.64
CA ARG A 40 -11.49 15.31 -12.00
C ARG A 40 -9.99 15.57 -12.13
N ALA A 41 -9.42 16.41 -11.29
CA ALA A 41 -7.98 16.73 -11.29
C ALA A 41 -7.11 15.55 -10.79
N PHE A 42 -7.71 14.55 -10.11
CA PHE A 42 -6.99 13.42 -9.56
C PHE A 42 -6.96 12.26 -10.57
N GLY A 43 -5.77 11.92 -11.07
CA GLY A 43 -5.60 10.86 -12.07
C GLY A 43 -6.39 11.09 -13.35
N ASP A 44 -7.02 10.03 -13.83
CA ASP A 44 -7.94 10.12 -14.97
C ASP A 44 -9.36 10.29 -14.42
N ASN A 45 -9.86 11.54 -14.45
CA ASN A 45 -11.21 11.89 -13.98
C ASN A 45 -11.57 11.36 -12.57
N GLY A 46 -10.67 11.50 -11.61
CA GLY A 46 -10.88 11.06 -10.21
C GLY A 46 -10.35 9.66 -9.90
N VAL A 47 -9.69 9.01 -10.84
CA VAL A 47 -9.26 7.62 -10.73
C VAL A 47 -7.82 7.44 -11.15
N VAL A 48 -7.02 6.82 -10.28
CA VAL A 48 -5.67 6.35 -10.60
C VAL A 48 -5.70 4.83 -10.78
N LYS A 49 -5.27 4.33 -11.93
CA LYS A 49 -5.11 2.90 -12.18
C LYS A 49 -3.86 2.36 -11.47
N LEU A 50 -4.04 1.34 -10.64
CA LEU A 50 -2.97 0.66 -9.91
C LEU A 50 -2.50 -0.57 -10.69
N LYS A 51 -1.19 -0.86 -10.63
CA LYS A 51 -0.65 -2.11 -11.21
C LYS A 51 -1.19 -3.35 -10.49
N LYS A 52 -1.38 -3.26 -9.18
CA LYS A 52 -1.88 -4.34 -8.32
C LYS A 52 -3.00 -3.84 -7.41
N PRO A 53 -3.92 -4.70 -7.00
CA PRO A 53 -5.00 -4.32 -6.11
C PRO A 53 -4.50 -3.72 -4.80
N SER A 54 -5.20 -2.69 -4.32
CA SER A 54 -5.14 -2.21 -2.95
C SER A 54 -6.46 -2.55 -2.26
N ILE A 55 -6.40 -3.02 -1.03
CA ILE A 55 -7.57 -3.47 -0.25
C ILE A 55 -7.65 -2.82 1.13
N THR A 56 -6.65 -2.05 1.52
CA THR A 56 -6.55 -1.41 2.82
C THR A 56 -6.87 0.08 2.72
N ALA A 57 -7.26 0.69 3.84
CA ALA A 57 -7.48 2.13 3.88
C ALA A 57 -6.21 2.87 3.47
N PRO A 58 -6.32 3.94 2.65
CA PRO A 58 -5.24 4.88 2.45
C PRO A 58 -4.97 5.69 3.71
N ALA A 59 -3.82 6.37 3.75
CA ALA A 59 -3.57 7.45 4.71
C ALA A 59 -3.12 8.71 3.96
N ILE A 60 -3.26 9.86 4.62
CA ILE A 60 -2.75 11.13 4.11
C ILE A 60 -1.50 11.50 4.90
N PHE A 61 -0.46 11.87 4.20
CA PHE A 61 0.75 12.42 4.78
C PHE A 61 1.22 13.63 3.98
N GLU A 62 1.16 14.80 4.58
CA GLU A 62 1.40 16.08 3.90
C GLU A 62 0.51 16.17 2.63
N ASP A 63 1.08 16.48 1.48
CA ASP A 63 0.36 16.54 0.20
C ASP A 63 0.34 15.19 -0.55
N ASN A 64 0.32 14.08 0.18
CA ASN A 64 0.40 12.75 -0.42
C ASN A 64 -0.66 11.79 0.10
N VAL A 65 -1.14 10.92 -0.80
CA VAL A 65 -1.94 9.74 -0.47
C VAL A 65 -1.02 8.52 -0.45
N VAL A 66 -1.00 7.84 0.69
CA VAL A 66 -0.20 6.63 0.92
C VAL A 66 -1.11 5.42 0.88
N ILE A 67 -0.74 4.42 0.12
CA ILE A 67 -1.48 3.14 0.02
C ILE A 67 -0.52 1.95 0.09
N THR A 68 -1.08 0.79 0.39
CA THR A 68 -0.39 -0.49 0.22
C THR A 68 -1.07 -1.31 -0.88
N THR A 69 -0.32 -2.17 -1.56
CA THR A 69 -0.83 -3.01 -2.63
C THR A 69 -0.51 -4.48 -2.42
N SER A 70 -1.24 -5.36 -3.14
CA SER A 70 -1.03 -6.81 -3.11
C SER A 70 0.24 -7.28 -3.82
N GLU A 71 0.92 -6.43 -4.57
CA GLU A 71 2.34 -6.60 -4.88
C GLU A 71 3.11 -6.04 -3.71
N PRO A 72 3.51 -6.79 -2.67
CA PRO A 72 3.78 -6.21 -1.37
C PRO A 72 4.58 -4.90 -1.47
N SER A 73 3.87 -3.80 -1.56
CA SER A 73 4.47 -2.47 -1.73
C SER A 73 3.70 -1.40 -0.95
N LEU A 74 4.42 -0.38 -0.53
CA LEU A 74 3.86 0.91 -0.14
C LEU A 74 4.07 1.86 -1.32
N GLU A 75 3.02 2.55 -1.71
CA GLU A 75 3.03 3.49 -2.83
C GLU A 75 2.53 4.86 -2.37
N VAL A 76 3.18 5.91 -2.83
CA VAL A 76 2.89 7.30 -2.46
C VAL A 76 2.53 8.09 -3.70
N TYR A 77 1.36 8.69 -3.68
CA TYR A 77 0.78 9.45 -4.77
C TYR A 77 0.59 10.91 -4.37
N ASN A 78 0.78 11.82 -5.30
CA ASN A 78 0.45 13.23 -5.07
C ASN A 78 -1.06 13.39 -4.84
N LEU A 79 -1.43 14.09 -3.79
CA LEU A 79 -2.80 14.30 -3.32
C LEU A 79 -3.68 15.03 -4.34
N ASN A 80 -3.11 15.94 -5.13
CA ASN A 80 -3.86 16.81 -6.00
C ASN A 80 -4.09 16.21 -7.40
N ASN A 81 -3.07 15.53 -7.94
CA ASN A 81 -3.12 15.04 -9.33
C ASN A 81 -3.02 13.51 -9.47
N GLY A 82 -2.83 12.78 -8.38
CA GLY A 82 -2.76 11.33 -8.41
C GLY A 82 -1.49 10.74 -9.05
N LYS A 83 -0.46 11.55 -9.32
CA LYS A 83 0.81 11.05 -9.86
C LYS A 83 1.54 10.20 -8.83
N LEU A 84 1.98 9.01 -9.23
CA LEU A 84 2.86 8.18 -8.40
C LEU A 84 4.19 8.91 -8.22
N LEU A 85 4.55 9.19 -6.98
CA LEU A 85 5.80 9.88 -6.63
C LEU A 85 6.93 8.90 -6.40
N TRP A 86 6.66 7.84 -5.63
CA TRP A 86 7.60 6.78 -5.36
C TRP A 86 6.89 5.54 -4.78
N LYS A 87 7.60 4.41 -4.76
CA LYS A 87 7.14 3.20 -4.09
C LYS A 87 8.28 2.47 -3.40
N PHE A 88 7.96 1.79 -2.30
CA PHE A 88 8.82 0.86 -1.62
C PHE A 88 8.29 -0.57 -1.83
N ILE A 89 9.13 -1.45 -2.38
CA ILE A 89 8.80 -2.86 -2.57
C ILE A 89 9.16 -3.60 -1.29
N LEU A 90 8.14 -4.15 -0.60
CA LEU A 90 8.29 -4.87 0.66
C LEU A 90 8.90 -6.26 0.44
N MET A 91 8.50 -6.92 -0.64
CA MET A 91 9.04 -8.22 -1.04
C MET A 91 9.22 -8.29 -2.54
N GLU A 92 10.41 -8.63 -2.97
CA GLU A 92 10.64 -9.00 -4.36
C GLU A 92 10.09 -10.40 -4.64
N LYS A 93 9.31 -10.55 -5.69
CA LYS A 93 8.90 -11.86 -6.19
C LYS A 93 10.09 -12.56 -6.82
N LYS A 94 10.73 -13.44 -6.08
CA LYS A 94 11.84 -14.26 -6.61
C LYS A 94 11.33 -15.66 -6.89
N PHE A 95 11.21 -16.02 -8.16
CA PHE A 95 11.07 -17.40 -8.55
C PHE A 95 12.47 -18.04 -8.55
N ARG A 96 12.74 -18.94 -7.65
CA ARG A 96 13.94 -19.78 -7.70
C ARG A 96 13.58 -21.14 -8.27
N ARG A 97 14.36 -21.62 -9.22
CA ARG A 97 14.38 -23.02 -9.65
C ARG A 97 15.51 -23.73 -8.89
N ASN A 98 15.16 -24.71 -8.09
CA ASN A 98 16.13 -25.61 -7.49
C ASN A 98 15.70 -27.02 -7.81
N GLY A 99 16.54 -27.80 -8.46
CA GLY A 99 16.22 -29.18 -8.85
C GLY A 99 14.97 -29.34 -9.71
N GLY A 100 14.68 -28.40 -10.62
CA GLY A 100 13.49 -28.43 -11.49
C GLY A 100 12.18 -27.98 -10.83
N LYS A 101 12.14 -27.75 -9.53
CA LYS A 101 10.95 -27.25 -8.82
C LYS A 101 10.91 -25.72 -8.85
N ARG A 102 9.72 -25.18 -9.11
CA ARG A 102 9.45 -23.73 -9.05
C ARG A 102 8.95 -23.37 -7.66
N TYR A 103 9.69 -22.52 -6.97
CA TYR A 103 9.28 -21.94 -5.69
C TYR A 103 8.60 -20.60 -5.90
N ASP A 104 7.39 -20.43 -5.36
CA ASP A 104 6.64 -19.18 -5.41
C ASP A 104 6.84 -18.41 -4.10
N TYR A 105 7.65 -17.36 -4.15
CA TYR A 105 7.83 -16.40 -3.06
C TYR A 105 6.82 -15.25 -3.17
N SER A 106 5.61 -15.54 -3.59
CA SER A 106 4.50 -14.59 -3.54
C SER A 106 3.96 -14.48 -2.11
N GLY A 107 3.25 -13.44 -1.80
CA GLY A 107 2.71 -13.22 -0.45
C GLY A 107 3.35 -12.03 0.22
N GLY A 108 3.37 -12.00 1.56
CA GLY A 108 3.86 -10.86 2.34
C GLY A 108 3.01 -9.59 2.16
N ASN A 109 1.77 -9.74 1.71
CA ASN A 109 0.88 -8.61 1.46
C ASN A 109 0.54 -7.90 2.76
N PRO A 110 0.59 -6.55 2.80
CA PRO A 110 0.17 -5.76 3.95
C PRO A 110 -1.36 -5.65 4.03
N TRP A 111 -2.06 -6.79 4.07
CA TRP A 111 -3.52 -6.87 4.05
C TRP A 111 -4.20 -6.37 5.34
N GLY A 112 -3.44 -6.26 6.42
CA GLY A 112 -3.87 -5.64 7.67
C GLY A 112 -3.83 -4.12 7.63
N GLY A 113 -3.22 -3.53 6.60
CA GLY A 113 -3.01 -2.10 6.51
C GLY A 113 -1.70 -1.64 7.13
N PHE A 114 -1.67 -0.38 7.52
CA PHE A 114 -0.52 0.25 8.16
C PHE A 114 -0.98 1.37 9.10
N SER A 115 -0.15 1.68 10.07
CA SER A 115 -0.30 2.85 10.94
C SER A 115 0.64 3.95 10.48
N LEU A 116 0.23 5.20 10.64
CA LEU A 116 1.02 6.37 10.28
C LEU A 116 1.29 7.23 11.50
N ASP A 117 2.56 7.46 11.80
CA ASP A 117 3.01 8.54 12.69
C ASP A 117 3.15 9.81 11.85
N GLU A 118 2.09 10.60 11.82
CA GLU A 118 2.03 11.83 11.00
C GLU A 118 3.09 12.85 11.42
N LYS A 119 3.38 12.93 12.72
CA LYS A 119 4.36 13.90 13.26
C LYS A 119 5.76 13.60 12.75
N ARG A 120 6.15 12.33 12.72
CA ARG A 120 7.49 11.92 12.28
C ARG A 120 7.54 11.55 10.79
N GLY A 121 6.40 11.28 10.16
CA GLY A 121 6.30 10.78 8.80
C GLY A 121 6.76 9.35 8.66
N ILE A 122 6.42 8.49 9.64
CA ILE A 122 6.81 7.08 9.63
C ILE A 122 5.57 6.21 9.42
N ALA A 123 5.59 5.37 8.39
CA ALA A 123 4.60 4.34 8.17
C ALA A 123 5.08 3.01 8.77
N TYR A 124 4.24 2.39 9.61
CA TYR A 124 4.47 1.07 10.20
C TYR A 124 3.56 0.06 9.51
N LEU A 125 4.14 -0.82 8.72
CA LEU A 125 3.42 -1.82 7.95
C LEU A 125 3.54 -3.19 8.59
N THR A 126 2.44 -3.95 8.54
CA THR A 126 2.47 -5.37 8.87
C THR A 126 2.38 -6.18 7.58
N THR A 127 3.26 -7.16 7.42
CA THR A 127 3.24 -8.05 6.26
C THR A 127 2.76 -9.44 6.66
N GLY A 128 2.03 -10.07 5.77
CA GLY A 128 1.56 -11.43 5.99
C GLY A 128 2.59 -12.49 5.59
N ASN A 129 2.11 -13.73 5.58
CA ASN A 129 2.89 -14.90 5.23
C ASN A 129 3.47 -14.84 3.80
N ALA A 130 4.68 -15.34 3.61
CA ALA A 130 5.28 -15.51 2.30
C ALA A 130 4.66 -16.71 1.57
N GLY A 131 4.02 -16.46 0.43
CA GLY A 131 3.36 -17.49 -0.37
C GLY A 131 1.86 -17.61 -0.07
N ARG A 132 1.19 -18.44 -0.84
CA ARG A 132 -0.28 -18.58 -0.81
C ARG A 132 -0.80 -19.42 0.35
N TYR A 133 0.05 -20.26 0.94
CA TYR A 133 -0.32 -21.27 1.94
C TYR A 133 0.51 -21.12 3.19
N PHE A 134 -0.01 -21.58 4.32
CA PHE A 134 0.72 -21.59 5.58
C PHE A 134 1.88 -22.60 5.57
N ASN A 135 1.86 -23.58 4.67
CA ASN A 135 2.91 -24.57 4.51
C ASN A 135 4.17 -23.94 3.87
N GLY A 136 5.29 -24.04 4.58
CA GLY A 136 6.59 -23.48 4.17
C GLY A 136 7.41 -24.32 3.18
N VAL A 137 6.99 -25.54 2.83
CA VAL A 137 7.76 -26.49 2.01
C VAL A 137 8.21 -25.90 0.66
N ASN A 138 7.39 -25.05 0.07
CA ASN A 138 7.66 -24.44 -1.23
C ASN A 138 8.36 -23.07 -1.15
N ARG A 139 8.79 -22.65 0.04
CA ARG A 139 9.43 -21.36 0.27
C ARG A 139 10.57 -21.44 1.28
N PRO A 140 11.61 -22.26 1.02
CA PRO A 140 12.71 -22.42 1.96
C PRO A 140 13.49 -21.12 2.17
N GLY A 141 14.06 -20.97 3.35
CA GLY A 141 14.88 -19.82 3.74
C GLY A 141 14.11 -18.78 4.56
N LYS A 142 14.77 -17.69 4.88
CA LYS A 142 14.28 -16.67 5.82
C LYS A 142 13.05 -15.91 5.37
N ASN A 143 12.68 -15.94 4.09
CA ASN A 143 11.55 -15.18 3.54
C ASN A 143 11.50 -13.72 4.05
N LYS A 144 12.61 -13.02 3.93
CA LYS A 144 12.80 -11.67 4.48
C LYS A 144 11.60 -10.76 4.21
N TYR A 145 11.15 -10.06 5.25
CA TYR A 145 9.98 -9.18 5.26
C TYR A 145 8.61 -9.88 5.18
N ALA A 146 8.54 -11.21 5.22
CA ALA A 146 7.29 -11.90 5.52
C ALA A 146 7.05 -11.96 7.03
N ASN A 147 5.78 -11.98 7.47
CA ASN A 147 5.39 -11.98 8.88
C ASN A 147 6.17 -10.92 9.69
N SER A 148 6.22 -9.71 9.17
CA SER A 148 7.10 -8.67 9.70
C SER A 148 6.34 -7.38 9.97
N ILE A 149 6.90 -6.60 10.91
CA ILE A 149 6.60 -5.18 11.04
C ILE A 149 7.75 -4.42 10.38
N ILE A 150 7.42 -3.45 9.53
CA ILE A 150 8.41 -2.68 8.78
C ILE A 150 8.13 -1.20 8.98
N ALA A 151 9.12 -0.44 9.44
CA ALA A 151 9.04 1.01 9.57
C ALA A 151 9.69 1.69 8.36
N ILE A 152 8.92 2.56 7.70
CA ILE A 152 9.34 3.30 6.50
C ILE A 152 9.22 4.79 6.75
N ASP A 153 10.32 5.50 6.59
CA ASP A 153 10.39 6.95 6.59
C ASP A 153 9.88 7.49 5.25
N LEU A 154 8.72 8.14 5.28
CA LEU A 154 8.07 8.67 4.09
C LEU A 154 8.79 9.91 3.53
N LYS A 155 9.43 10.70 4.40
CA LYS A 155 10.17 11.91 4.00
C LYS A 155 11.46 11.54 3.28
N ASN A 156 12.25 10.66 3.89
CA ASN A 156 13.54 10.23 3.34
C ASN A 156 13.42 9.03 2.40
N LYS A 157 12.21 8.48 2.19
CA LYS A 157 11.93 7.37 1.25
C LYS A 157 12.77 6.12 1.51
N LYS A 158 12.96 5.77 2.78
CA LYS A 158 13.82 4.66 3.19
C LYS A 158 13.20 3.83 4.31
N LYS A 159 13.59 2.56 4.34
CA LYS A 159 13.31 1.69 5.48
C LYS A 159 14.19 2.09 6.66
N LEU A 160 13.59 2.23 7.84
CA LEU A 160 14.29 2.49 9.09
C LEU A 160 14.71 1.18 9.75
N TRP A 161 13.76 0.30 9.98
CA TRP A 161 13.98 -0.99 10.60
C TRP A 161 12.89 -1.99 10.18
N ASP A 162 13.10 -3.24 10.48
CA ASP A 162 12.15 -4.33 10.37
C ASP A 162 12.30 -5.29 11.54
N PHE A 163 11.16 -5.87 11.94
CA PHE A 163 11.08 -6.96 12.91
C PHE A 163 10.32 -8.10 12.26
N GLN A 164 10.93 -9.27 12.16
CA GLN A 164 10.31 -10.45 11.59
C GLN A 164 9.95 -11.42 12.72
N GLU A 165 8.66 -11.76 12.79
CA GLU A 165 8.17 -12.83 13.63
C GLU A 165 8.50 -14.18 13.00
N VAL A 166 9.00 -15.13 13.80
CA VAL A 166 9.49 -16.43 13.32
C VAL A 166 8.41 -17.51 13.50
#